data_9e282450b5087925327b692546f85153
#
_entry.id   9e282450b5087925327b692546f85153
#
_cell.length_a   1.000
_cell.length_b   1.000
_cell.length_c   1.000
_cell.angle_alpha   90.00
_cell.angle_beta   90.00
_cell.angle_gamma   90.00
#
_symmetry.space_group_name_H-M   'P 1'
#
loop_
_entity.id
_entity.type
_entity.pdbx_description
1 polymer ?
#
loop_
_entity_poly.entity_id
_entity_poly.type
_entity_poly.pdbx_seq_one_letter_code
_entity_poly.pdbx_strand_id
1 'polypeptide(L)'
;MWMKRTYPHIPFERYADDAICHCKSAEEAQALWSALADRFAACKLVLHPQKTKIVYCKDANRRGDFPSQSFDFLGFMFRARKTMWRGRPAHGFMPAASPKALTSISRTIRRWTLHHHSDKSLQDLAETYNTYIQGWINYYGNFYRTQLRPTLKRIDLYVIRWARRKFKRLRRKTKGARDWFDRLRRVNPTLFAHWQLCHGNGRTSGAV
;
A
#
# COMPACT_ATOMS: atom_id res chain seq x y z
N MET A 1 -11.61 8.66 -28.24
CA MET A 1 -10.32 8.44 -27.55
C MET A 1 -9.39 7.64 -28.46
N TRP A 2 -8.19 8.16 -28.80
CA TRP A 2 -7.29 7.61 -29.82
C TRP A 2 -6.91 6.14 -29.60
N MET A 3 -6.44 5.78 -28.39
CA MET A 3 -6.09 4.39 -28.05
C MET A 3 -7.20 3.37 -28.35
N LYS A 4 -8.44 3.65 -27.96
CA LYS A 4 -9.57 2.73 -28.20
C LYS A 4 -9.88 2.53 -29.68
N ARG A 5 -9.58 3.53 -30.54
CA ARG A 5 -9.82 3.44 -32.00
C ARG A 5 -8.67 2.77 -32.72
N THR A 6 -7.44 3.09 -32.36
CA THR A 6 -6.24 2.67 -33.09
C THR A 6 -5.69 1.32 -32.57
N TYR A 7 -5.83 1.06 -31.27
CA TYR A 7 -5.31 -0.15 -30.61
C TYR A 7 -6.38 -0.81 -29.73
N PRO A 8 -7.53 -1.24 -30.30
CA PRO A 8 -8.64 -1.81 -29.52
C PRO A 8 -8.28 -3.12 -28.80
N HIS A 9 -7.24 -3.82 -29.27
CA HIS A 9 -6.73 -5.08 -28.71
C HIS A 9 -5.74 -4.89 -27.53
N ILE A 10 -5.26 -3.66 -27.28
CA ILE A 10 -4.36 -3.33 -26.18
C ILE A 10 -5.20 -2.72 -25.03
N PRO A 11 -5.46 -3.47 -23.96
CA PRO A 11 -6.09 -2.91 -22.77
C PRO A 11 -5.21 -1.80 -22.17
N PHE A 12 -5.84 -0.75 -21.66
CA PHE A 12 -5.12 0.31 -20.98
C PHE A 12 -5.95 0.93 -19.87
N GLU A 13 -5.27 1.39 -18.84
CA GLU A 13 -5.82 2.13 -17.73
C GLU A 13 -5.24 3.54 -17.73
N ARG A 14 -6.08 4.54 -17.46
CA ARG A 14 -5.65 5.93 -17.39
C ARG A 14 -6.23 6.63 -16.16
N TYR A 15 -5.39 7.33 -15.46
CA TYR A 15 -5.77 8.23 -14.39
C TYR A 15 -5.03 9.56 -14.55
N ALA A 16 -5.75 10.61 -14.88
CA ALA A 16 -5.21 11.94 -15.24
C ALA A 16 -4.14 11.86 -16.35
N ASP A 17 -2.89 12.14 -16.03
CA ASP A 17 -1.70 12.07 -16.90
C ASP A 17 -1.00 10.70 -16.86
N ASP A 18 -1.24 9.89 -15.84
CA ASP A 18 -0.68 8.54 -15.74
C ASP A 18 -1.50 7.54 -16.58
N ALA A 19 -0.81 6.68 -17.34
CA ALA A 19 -1.43 5.60 -18.11
C ALA A 19 -0.59 4.32 -18.06
N ILE A 20 -1.28 3.17 -18.08
CA ILE A 20 -0.68 1.84 -18.18
C ILE A 20 -1.31 1.15 -19.39
N CYS A 21 -0.48 0.60 -20.28
CA CYS A 21 -0.90 -0.19 -21.44
C CYS A 21 -0.43 -1.64 -21.26
N HIS A 22 -1.30 -2.61 -21.54
CA HIS A 22 -1.03 -4.04 -21.34
C HIS A 22 -0.68 -4.70 -22.65
N CYS A 23 0.61 -4.76 -22.99
CA CYS A 23 1.12 -5.41 -24.19
C CYS A 23 1.45 -6.88 -23.94
N LYS A 24 1.29 -7.72 -24.96
CA LYS A 24 1.55 -9.17 -24.89
C LYS A 24 3.02 -9.51 -25.10
N SER A 25 3.77 -8.68 -25.83
CA SER A 25 5.19 -8.89 -26.10
C SER A 25 5.99 -7.57 -25.96
N ALA A 26 7.33 -7.69 -25.94
CA ALA A 26 8.22 -6.55 -25.90
C ALA A 26 8.17 -5.75 -27.21
N GLU A 27 8.03 -6.43 -28.35
CA GLU A 27 7.91 -5.85 -29.68
C GLU A 27 6.64 -5.02 -29.80
N GLU A 28 5.50 -5.55 -29.33
CA GLU A 28 4.23 -4.81 -29.28
C GLU A 28 4.34 -3.58 -28.39
N ALA A 29 5.00 -3.69 -27.24
CA ALA A 29 5.22 -2.57 -26.33
C ALA A 29 6.12 -1.48 -26.94
N GLN A 30 7.15 -1.88 -27.67
CA GLN A 30 8.06 -0.96 -28.36
C GLN A 30 7.35 -0.25 -29.53
N ALA A 31 6.56 -0.98 -30.33
CA ALA A 31 5.77 -0.40 -31.40
C ALA A 31 4.74 0.62 -30.87
N LEU A 32 4.05 0.26 -29.79
CA LEU A 32 3.10 1.16 -29.12
C LEU A 32 3.81 2.41 -28.55
N TRP A 33 5.01 2.25 -27.98
CA TRP A 33 5.79 3.40 -27.48
C TRP A 33 6.07 4.40 -28.61
N SER A 34 6.58 3.93 -29.75
CA SER A 34 6.85 4.80 -30.90
C SER A 34 5.60 5.52 -31.38
N ALA A 35 4.49 4.79 -31.56
CA ALA A 35 3.22 5.37 -31.98
C ALA A 35 2.64 6.37 -30.97
N LEU A 36 2.83 6.15 -29.67
CA LEU A 36 2.46 7.11 -28.62
C LEU A 36 3.33 8.36 -28.70
N ALA A 37 4.65 8.22 -28.93
CA ALA A 37 5.57 9.34 -29.07
C ALA A 37 5.15 10.24 -30.25
N ASP A 38 4.88 9.64 -31.41
CA ASP A 38 4.41 10.37 -32.60
C ASP A 38 3.06 11.06 -32.35
N ARG A 39 2.12 10.35 -31.69
CA ARG A 39 0.82 10.94 -31.36
C ARG A 39 0.92 12.10 -30.38
N PHE A 40 1.79 12.00 -29.37
CA PHE A 40 2.02 13.07 -28.41
C PHE A 40 2.66 14.27 -29.10
N ALA A 41 3.67 14.04 -29.96
CA ALA A 41 4.29 15.11 -30.78
C ALA A 41 3.26 15.83 -31.66
N ALA A 42 2.37 15.09 -32.35
CA ALA A 42 1.28 15.66 -33.14
C ALA A 42 0.31 16.53 -32.30
N CYS A 43 0.20 16.24 -31.01
CA CYS A 43 -0.58 17.02 -30.05
C CYS A 43 0.24 18.09 -29.31
N LYS A 44 1.48 18.36 -29.72
CA LYS A 44 2.43 19.26 -29.02
C LYS A 44 2.68 18.88 -27.57
N LEU A 45 2.67 17.58 -27.27
CA LEU A 45 2.97 16.98 -25.96
C LEU A 45 4.22 16.11 -26.08
N VAL A 46 4.86 15.82 -24.96
CA VAL A 46 6.05 14.97 -24.90
C VAL A 46 5.86 13.89 -23.84
N LEU A 47 6.20 12.65 -24.17
CA LEU A 47 6.28 11.57 -23.18
C LEU A 47 7.43 11.88 -22.20
N HIS A 48 7.17 11.75 -20.90
CA HIS A 48 8.18 12.04 -19.89
C HIS A 48 9.31 11.00 -19.95
N PRO A 49 10.56 11.37 -20.27
CA PRO A 49 11.62 10.42 -20.64
C PRO A 49 12.01 9.48 -19.47
N GLN A 50 11.94 9.95 -18.23
CA GLN A 50 12.31 9.14 -17.06
C GLN A 50 11.15 8.34 -16.46
N LYS A 51 9.89 8.74 -16.72
CA LYS A 51 8.71 8.08 -16.15
C LYS A 51 8.09 7.09 -17.12
N THR A 52 8.17 7.35 -18.42
CA THR A 52 7.69 6.41 -19.44
C THR A 52 8.67 5.25 -19.55
N LYS A 53 8.19 4.01 -19.42
CA LYS A 53 9.05 2.83 -19.47
C LYS A 53 8.24 1.57 -19.82
N ILE A 54 8.91 0.64 -20.49
CA ILE A 54 8.40 -0.72 -20.67
C ILE A 54 8.79 -1.53 -19.46
N VAL A 55 7.82 -2.25 -18.87
CA VAL A 55 8.00 -3.04 -17.66
C VAL A 55 7.66 -4.49 -17.93
N TYR A 56 8.58 -5.38 -17.61
CA TYR A 56 8.36 -6.82 -17.68
C TYR A 56 7.61 -7.31 -16.44
N CYS A 57 6.37 -7.76 -16.65
CA CYS A 57 5.51 -8.26 -15.57
C CYS A 57 5.87 -9.72 -15.25
N LYS A 58 6.96 -9.93 -14.50
CA LYS A 58 7.48 -11.24 -14.12
C LYS A 58 6.52 -11.98 -13.18
N ASP A 59 6.21 -13.23 -13.51
CA ASP A 59 5.40 -14.16 -12.70
C ASP A 59 6.05 -15.55 -12.63
N ALA A 60 5.33 -16.57 -12.16
CA ALA A 60 5.84 -17.93 -12.06
C ALA A 60 6.19 -18.57 -13.42
N ASN A 61 5.53 -18.14 -14.50
CA ASN A 61 5.66 -18.72 -15.84
C ASN A 61 6.65 -17.94 -16.72
N ARG A 62 7.03 -16.73 -16.31
CA ARG A 62 7.90 -15.82 -17.06
C ARG A 62 9.29 -15.78 -16.44
N ARG A 63 10.28 -16.36 -17.13
CA ARG A 63 11.66 -16.53 -16.63
C ARG A 63 12.65 -15.49 -17.14
N GLY A 64 12.24 -14.58 -18.04
CA GLY A 64 13.11 -13.55 -18.60
C GLY A 64 13.67 -12.63 -17.51
N ASP A 65 14.84 -12.05 -17.77
CA ASP A 65 15.44 -11.00 -16.95
C ASP A 65 15.50 -9.71 -17.78
N PHE A 66 14.85 -8.66 -17.26
CA PHE A 66 14.70 -7.38 -17.91
C PHE A 66 15.03 -6.25 -16.94
N PRO A 67 15.53 -5.11 -17.39
CA PRO A 67 15.97 -4.01 -16.55
C PRO A 67 14.85 -3.45 -15.66
N SER A 68 13.63 -3.39 -16.18
CA SER A 68 12.46 -2.87 -15.46
C SER A 68 11.46 -3.98 -15.18
N GLN A 69 11.31 -4.35 -13.90
CA GLN A 69 10.39 -5.40 -13.44
C GLN A 69 9.41 -4.89 -12.37
N SER A 70 9.25 -3.57 -12.26
CA SER A 70 8.30 -2.95 -11.35
C SER A 70 7.93 -1.55 -11.78
N PHE A 71 6.74 -1.11 -11.37
CA PHE A 71 6.30 0.27 -11.52
C PHE A 71 5.39 0.69 -10.38
N ASP A 72 5.30 2.01 -10.16
CA ASP A 72 4.36 2.62 -9.23
C ASP A 72 3.17 3.20 -10.01
N PHE A 73 1.96 2.94 -9.52
CA PHE A 73 0.72 3.51 -10.05
C PHE A 73 -0.28 3.74 -8.92
N LEU A 74 -0.82 4.94 -8.81
CA LEU A 74 -1.82 5.32 -7.80
C LEU A 74 -1.41 4.96 -6.36
N GLY A 75 -0.15 5.14 -6.01
CA GLY A 75 0.35 4.83 -4.67
C GLY A 75 0.61 3.34 -4.40
N PHE A 76 0.42 2.48 -5.39
CA PHE A 76 0.78 1.06 -5.35
C PHE A 76 2.04 0.80 -6.15
N MET A 77 2.88 -0.11 -5.65
CA MET A 77 4.00 -0.68 -6.39
C MET A 77 3.61 -2.06 -6.90
N PHE A 78 3.64 -2.21 -8.21
CA PHE A 78 3.43 -3.46 -8.94
C PHE A 78 4.78 -4.15 -9.18
N ARG A 79 4.92 -5.39 -8.74
CA ARG A 79 6.11 -6.23 -8.95
C ARG A 79 5.81 -7.71 -8.70
N ALA A 80 6.75 -8.59 -9.05
CA ALA A 80 6.69 -10.00 -8.66
C ALA A 80 6.66 -10.14 -7.13
N ARG A 81 5.69 -10.91 -6.61
CA ARG A 81 5.52 -11.19 -5.17
C ARG A 81 5.16 -12.65 -4.95
N LYS A 82 5.55 -13.18 -3.79
CA LYS A 82 5.08 -14.48 -3.33
C LYS A 82 3.58 -14.41 -3.04
N THR A 83 2.83 -15.34 -3.56
CA THR A 83 1.38 -15.48 -3.36
C THR A 83 1.02 -16.94 -3.16
N MET A 84 -0.24 -17.21 -2.86
CA MET A 84 -0.79 -18.57 -2.82
C MET A 84 -1.78 -18.72 -3.96
N TRP A 85 -1.58 -19.73 -4.80
CA TRP A 85 -2.50 -20.08 -5.85
C TRP A 85 -3.00 -21.52 -5.64
N ARG A 86 -4.30 -21.70 -5.47
CA ARG A 86 -4.91 -23.00 -5.17
C ARG A 86 -4.22 -23.76 -4.02
N GLY A 87 -3.89 -23.02 -2.93
CA GLY A 87 -3.22 -23.58 -1.76
C GLY A 87 -1.72 -23.87 -1.92
N ARG A 88 -1.10 -23.55 -3.06
CA ARG A 88 0.34 -23.76 -3.33
C ARG A 88 1.08 -22.41 -3.41
N PRO A 89 2.33 -22.34 -2.92
CA PRO A 89 3.17 -21.16 -3.11
C PRO A 89 3.36 -20.87 -4.61
N ALA A 90 3.14 -19.63 -5.00
CA ALA A 90 3.31 -19.15 -6.37
C ALA A 90 3.96 -17.75 -6.37
N HIS A 91 4.33 -17.26 -7.53
CA HIS A 91 4.75 -15.90 -7.76
C HIS A 91 3.78 -15.25 -8.74
N GLY A 92 3.22 -14.10 -8.35
CA GLY A 92 2.36 -13.30 -9.20
C GLY A 92 2.86 -11.87 -9.30
N PHE A 93 2.56 -11.18 -10.38
CA PHE A 93 2.81 -9.76 -10.54
C PHE A 93 1.67 -8.99 -9.88
N MET A 94 1.90 -8.47 -8.66
CA MET A 94 0.82 -7.99 -7.80
C MET A 94 1.11 -6.61 -7.21
N PRO A 95 0.05 -5.78 -7.00
CA PRO A 95 0.15 -4.51 -6.31
C PRO A 95 0.34 -4.69 -4.80
N ALA A 96 1.02 -3.73 -4.19
CA ALA A 96 1.00 -3.49 -2.75
C ALA A 96 1.27 -2.00 -2.50
N ALA A 97 0.96 -1.49 -1.30
CA ALA A 97 1.28 -0.11 -0.95
C ALA A 97 2.75 0.21 -1.27
N SER A 98 2.99 1.29 -2.03
CA SER A 98 4.35 1.66 -2.44
C SER A 98 5.19 2.14 -1.25
N PRO A 99 6.53 2.04 -1.30
CA PRO A 99 7.40 2.58 -0.26
C PRO A 99 7.15 4.08 0.01
N LYS A 100 6.86 4.84 -1.05
CA LYS A 100 6.51 6.27 -0.96
C LYS A 100 5.22 6.48 -0.17
N ALA A 101 4.19 5.70 -0.46
CA ALA A 101 2.91 5.73 0.28
C ALA A 101 3.10 5.36 1.75
N LEU A 102 3.81 4.26 2.06
CA LEU A 102 4.09 3.82 3.42
C LEU A 102 4.90 4.87 4.21
N THR A 103 5.85 5.52 3.55
CA THR A 103 6.61 6.63 4.15
C THR A 103 5.71 7.82 4.45
N SER A 104 4.80 8.18 3.55
CA SER A 104 3.82 9.25 3.76
C SER A 104 2.90 8.94 4.94
N ILE A 105 2.33 7.74 5.00
CA ILE A 105 1.52 7.27 6.14
C ILE A 105 2.33 7.36 7.45
N SER A 106 3.57 6.86 7.45
CA SER A 106 4.44 6.93 8.62
C SER A 106 4.72 8.35 9.09
N ARG A 107 4.90 9.29 8.16
CA ARG A 107 5.09 10.73 8.48
C ARG A 107 3.81 11.32 9.08
N THR A 108 2.65 10.99 8.54
CA THR A 108 1.35 11.43 9.07
C THR A 108 1.14 10.91 10.49
N ILE A 109 1.36 9.61 10.75
CA ILE A 109 1.27 9.01 12.09
C ILE A 109 2.23 9.72 13.07
N ARG A 110 3.45 10.05 12.63
CA ARG A 110 4.41 10.80 13.48
C ARG A 110 3.89 12.20 13.82
N ARG A 111 3.31 12.91 12.86
CA ARG A 111 2.76 14.26 13.05
C ARG A 111 1.57 14.31 14.00
N TRP A 112 0.86 13.24 14.20
CA TRP A 112 -0.22 13.16 15.19
C TRP A 112 0.26 13.41 16.62
N THR A 113 1.55 13.17 16.88
CA THR A 113 2.14 13.33 18.24
C THR A 113 1.28 12.73 19.35
N LEU A 114 0.57 11.64 19.03
CA LEU A 114 -0.48 10.99 19.84
C LEU A 114 -0.07 10.85 21.31
N HIS A 115 1.20 10.55 21.57
CA HIS A 115 1.74 10.39 22.91
C HIS A 115 1.86 11.70 23.72
N HIS A 116 1.60 12.86 23.12
CA HIS A 116 1.56 14.16 23.82
C HIS A 116 0.15 14.51 24.32
N HIS A 117 -0.89 13.90 23.80
CA HIS A 117 -2.28 14.14 24.19
C HIS A 117 -2.68 13.37 25.46
N SER A 118 -1.93 13.52 26.55
CA SER A 118 -2.23 12.86 27.83
C SER A 118 -3.50 13.42 28.54
N ASP A 119 -3.96 14.60 28.10
CA ASP A 119 -5.24 15.21 28.48
C ASP A 119 -6.44 14.40 27.96
N LYS A 120 -6.33 13.80 26.79
CA LYS A 120 -7.40 13.04 26.13
C LYS A 120 -7.54 11.63 26.66
N SER A 121 -8.74 11.06 26.54
CA SER A 121 -8.98 9.63 26.75
C SER A 121 -8.48 8.81 25.55
N LEU A 122 -8.38 7.50 25.71
CA LEU A 122 -8.00 6.64 24.60
C LEU A 122 -9.13 6.53 23.56
N GLN A 123 -10.36 6.66 24.00
CA GLN A 123 -11.54 6.70 23.15
C GLN A 123 -11.52 7.93 22.24
N ASP A 124 -11.25 9.12 22.81
CA ASP A 124 -11.16 10.36 22.03
C ASP A 124 -10.06 10.27 20.94
N LEU A 125 -8.92 9.65 21.30
CA LEU A 125 -7.83 9.43 20.35
C LEU A 125 -8.25 8.46 19.24
N ALA A 126 -8.95 7.39 19.57
CA ALA A 126 -9.46 6.45 18.59
C ALA A 126 -10.46 7.11 17.64
N GLU A 127 -11.42 7.85 18.14
CA GLU A 127 -12.41 8.60 17.36
C GLU A 127 -11.73 9.62 16.42
N THR A 128 -10.74 10.35 16.93
CA THR A 128 -9.99 11.34 16.15
C THR A 128 -9.25 10.71 14.98
N TYR A 129 -8.61 9.55 15.18
CA TYR A 129 -7.66 9.01 14.19
C TYR A 129 -8.21 7.83 13.37
N ASN A 130 -9.29 7.17 13.80
CA ASN A 130 -9.82 6.01 13.11
C ASN A 130 -10.29 6.32 11.68
N THR A 131 -10.80 7.51 11.41
CA THR A 131 -11.19 7.91 10.05
C THR A 131 -10.01 7.83 9.07
N TYR A 132 -8.84 8.34 9.47
CA TYR A 132 -7.62 8.23 8.66
C TYR A 132 -7.13 6.79 8.53
N ILE A 133 -7.12 6.06 9.65
CA ILE A 133 -6.66 4.66 9.70
C ILE A 133 -7.54 3.79 8.80
N GLN A 134 -8.85 3.94 8.90
CA GLN A 134 -9.82 3.20 8.08
C GLN A 134 -9.69 3.56 6.60
N GLY A 135 -9.47 4.83 6.27
CA GLY A 135 -9.19 5.28 4.90
C GLY A 135 -7.97 4.57 4.30
N TRP A 136 -6.87 4.46 5.04
CA TRP A 136 -5.69 3.72 4.58
C TRP A 136 -5.94 2.21 4.46
N ILE A 137 -6.71 1.63 5.37
CA ILE A 137 -7.08 0.20 5.31
C ILE A 137 -7.95 -0.06 4.09
N ASN A 138 -8.96 0.77 3.85
CA ASN A 138 -9.87 0.63 2.72
C ASN A 138 -9.14 0.79 1.38
N TYR A 139 -8.20 1.72 1.28
CA TYR A 139 -7.46 1.98 0.06
C TYR A 139 -6.35 0.94 -0.18
N TYR A 140 -5.43 0.78 0.78
CA TYR A 140 -4.25 -0.08 0.62
C TYR A 140 -4.44 -1.52 1.09
N GLY A 141 -5.46 -1.78 1.89
CA GLY A 141 -5.67 -3.10 2.51
C GLY A 141 -6.28 -4.15 1.58
N ASN A 142 -6.74 -3.77 0.39
CA ASN A 142 -7.31 -4.70 -0.58
C ASN A 142 -6.24 -5.59 -1.24
N PHE A 143 -5.01 -5.08 -1.35
CA PHE A 143 -3.91 -5.80 -1.98
C PHE A 143 -2.74 -5.96 -1.01
N TYR A 144 -2.22 -7.18 -0.89
CA TYR A 144 -1.00 -7.52 -0.14
C TYR A 144 -0.92 -6.85 1.25
N ARG A 145 -1.95 -7.06 2.07
CA ARG A 145 -2.15 -6.43 3.41
C ARG A 145 -0.94 -6.49 4.33
N THR A 146 -0.10 -7.52 4.18
CA THR A 146 1.10 -7.72 4.99
C THR A 146 2.09 -6.55 4.89
N GLN A 147 2.10 -5.83 3.76
CA GLN A 147 2.96 -4.67 3.55
C GLN A 147 2.52 -3.46 4.39
N LEU A 148 1.23 -3.28 4.63
CA LEU A 148 0.67 -2.15 5.39
C LEU A 148 0.81 -2.36 6.91
N ARG A 149 0.74 -3.60 7.39
CA ARG A 149 0.75 -3.95 8.82
C ARG A 149 1.91 -3.32 9.62
N PRO A 150 3.19 -3.38 9.21
CA PRO A 150 4.29 -2.80 9.97
C PRO A 150 4.15 -1.28 10.16
N THR A 151 3.61 -0.60 9.15
CA THR A 151 3.39 0.84 9.19
C THR A 151 2.30 1.20 10.19
N LEU A 152 1.17 0.50 10.18
CA LEU A 152 0.07 0.74 11.12
C LEU A 152 0.42 0.33 12.57
N LYS A 153 1.22 -0.71 12.78
CA LYS A 153 1.73 -1.08 14.11
C LYS A 153 2.56 0.03 14.80
N ARG A 154 3.02 1.02 14.05
CA ARG A 154 3.66 2.20 14.66
C ARG A 154 2.70 2.98 15.54
N ILE A 155 1.39 2.96 15.26
CA ILE A 155 0.36 3.58 16.10
C ILE A 155 0.36 2.94 17.48
N ASP A 156 0.50 1.61 17.58
CA ASP A 156 0.58 0.88 18.85
C ASP A 156 1.72 1.39 19.73
N LEU A 157 2.88 1.68 19.12
CA LEU A 157 4.02 2.23 19.86
C LEU A 157 3.71 3.62 20.43
N TYR A 158 2.96 4.44 19.71
CA TYR A 158 2.53 5.75 20.20
C TYR A 158 1.46 5.64 21.29
N VAL A 159 0.52 4.67 21.20
CA VAL A 159 -0.46 4.37 22.26
C VAL A 159 0.25 3.91 23.54
N ILE A 160 1.25 3.03 23.43
CA ILE A 160 2.05 2.59 24.57
C ILE A 160 2.81 3.79 25.21
N ARG A 161 3.39 4.67 24.38
CA ARG A 161 4.08 5.89 24.87
C ARG A 161 3.11 6.84 25.55
N TRP A 162 1.91 7.00 25.00
CA TRP A 162 0.82 7.78 25.60
C TRP A 162 0.44 7.23 26.98
N ALA A 163 0.21 5.93 27.10
CA ALA A 163 -0.11 5.30 28.37
C ALA A 163 0.98 5.50 29.42
N ARG A 164 2.25 5.43 29.04
CA ARG A 164 3.39 5.71 29.93
C ARG A 164 3.47 7.15 30.40
N ARG A 165 2.96 8.09 29.62
CA ARG A 165 2.88 9.51 30.03
C ARG A 165 1.66 9.78 30.92
N LYS A 166 0.51 9.22 30.56
CA LYS A 166 -0.75 9.42 31.26
C LYS A 166 -0.78 8.73 32.62
N PHE A 167 -0.30 7.49 32.72
CA PHE A 167 -0.41 6.67 33.93
C PHE A 167 0.94 6.61 34.68
N LYS A 168 1.02 7.21 35.87
CA LYS A 168 2.22 7.19 36.74
C LYS A 168 2.77 5.77 36.95
N ARG A 169 1.87 4.76 37.16
CA ARG A 169 2.24 3.34 37.37
C ARG A 169 2.97 2.69 36.18
N LEU A 170 2.81 3.21 34.95
CA LEU A 170 3.42 2.68 33.72
C LEU A 170 4.68 3.46 33.29
N ARG A 171 4.94 4.61 33.89
CA ARG A 171 5.94 5.58 33.46
C ARG A 171 7.34 4.99 33.25
N ARG A 172 7.81 4.15 34.20
CA ARG A 172 9.15 3.51 34.16
C ARG A 172 9.11 2.02 33.81
N LYS A 173 7.93 1.44 33.56
CA LYS A 173 7.73 0.01 33.35
C LYS A 173 7.40 -0.29 31.89
N THR A 174 8.41 -0.48 31.05
CA THR A 174 8.19 -0.74 29.61
C THR A 174 7.45 -2.05 29.37
N LYS A 175 7.79 -3.13 30.09
CA LYS A 175 7.09 -4.41 30.01
C LYS A 175 5.63 -4.25 30.48
N GLY A 176 5.40 -3.65 31.63
CA GLY A 176 4.05 -3.42 32.16
C GLY A 176 3.17 -2.58 31.26
N ALA A 177 3.74 -1.63 30.49
CA ALA A 177 2.99 -0.85 29.51
C ALA A 177 2.61 -1.68 28.28
N ARG A 178 3.45 -2.64 27.85
CA ARG A 178 3.11 -3.60 26.79
C ARG A 178 2.03 -4.58 27.24
N ASP A 179 2.16 -5.14 28.43
CA ASP A 179 1.17 -6.04 29.02
C ASP A 179 -0.19 -5.35 29.19
N TRP A 180 -0.17 -4.07 29.59
CA TRP A 180 -1.37 -3.23 29.63
C TRP A 180 -2.00 -3.06 28.25
N PHE A 181 -1.20 -2.76 27.22
CA PHE A 181 -1.66 -2.60 25.85
C PHE A 181 -2.26 -3.91 25.31
N ASP A 182 -1.63 -5.06 25.58
CA ASP A 182 -2.11 -6.35 25.11
C ASP A 182 -3.43 -6.75 25.79
N ARG A 183 -3.62 -6.43 27.08
CA ARG A 183 -4.91 -6.62 27.78
C ARG A 183 -5.98 -5.71 27.18
N LEU A 184 -5.68 -4.44 27.01
CA LEU A 184 -6.59 -3.45 26.42
C LEU A 184 -7.12 -3.92 25.05
N ARG A 185 -6.22 -4.36 24.19
CA ARG A 185 -6.55 -4.82 22.84
C ARG A 185 -7.40 -6.09 22.85
N ARG A 186 -7.21 -6.98 23.81
CA ARG A 186 -8.06 -8.18 23.98
C ARG A 186 -9.48 -7.82 24.42
N VAL A 187 -9.61 -6.85 25.32
CA VAL A 187 -10.93 -6.42 25.85
C VAL A 187 -11.68 -5.57 24.80
N ASN A 188 -10.96 -4.72 24.07
CA ASN A 188 -11.55 -3.79 23.09
C ASN A 188 -10.87 -3.95 21.71
N PRO A 189 -11.06 -5.06 21.00
CA PRO A 189 -10.33 -5.36 19.76
C PRO A 189 -10.69 -4.45 18.59
N THR A 190 -11.78 -3.69 18.70
CA THR A 190 -12.30 -2.78 17.67
C THR A 190 -12.01 -1.32 17.97
N LEU A 191 -11.39 -0.98 19.09
CA LEU A 191 -11.18 0.39 19.50
C LEU A 191 -10.38 1.18 18.46
N PHE A 192 -9.25 0.64 18.00
CA PHE A 192 -8.54 1.19 16.85
C PHE A 192 -8.76 0.32 15.60
N ALA A 193 -9.13 0.95 14.49
CA ALA A 193 -9.47 0.27 13.24
C ALA A 193 -8.38 -0.69 12.73
N HIS A 194 -7.09 -0.41 12.96
CA HIS A 194 -5.98 -1.25 12.50
C HIS A 194 -5.77 -2.51 13.36
N TRP A 195 -6.35 -2.61 14.55
CA TRP A 195 -6.09 -3.74 15.43
C TRP A 195 -6.60 -5.06 14.85
N GLN A 196 -7.76 -5.05 14.21
CA GLN A 196 -8.27 -6.23 13.52
C GLN A 196 -7.36 -6.67 12.38
N LEU A 197 -6.84 -5.73 11.60
CA LEU A 197 -5.91 -6.00 10.49
C LEU A 197 -4.56 -6.49 11.00
N CYS A 198 -4.02 -5.88 12.06
CA CYS A 198 -2.66 -6.12 12.53
C CYS A 198 -2.53 -7.30 13.49
N HIS A 199 -3.58 -7.60 14.25
CA HIS A 199 -3.56 -8.52 15.37
C HIS A 199 -4.70 -9.55 15.36
N GLY A 200 -5.66 -9.44 14.44
CA GLY A 200 -6.70 -10.45 14.26
C GLY A 200 -6.08 -11.79 13.87
N ASN A 201 -6.61 -12.89 14.38
CA ASN A 201 -6.19 -14.24 13.99
C ASN A 201 -6.44 -14.37 12.49
N GLY A 202 -5.34 -14.37 11.71
CA GLY A 202 -5.39 -14.33 10.28
C GLY A 202 -5.96 -15.60 9.64
N ARG A 203 -7.27 -15.63 9.45
CA ARG A 203 -7.80 -16.30 8.27
C ARG A 203 -7.66 -15.27 7.14
N THR A 204 -6.60 -15.38 6.40
CA THR A 204 -6.47 -14.74 5.10
C THR A 204 -7.52 -15.36 4.21
N SER A 205 -8.70 -14.72 4.09
CA SER A 205 -9.53 -14.95 2.92
C SER A 205 -8.70 -14.49 1.73
N GLY A 206 -8.26 -15.45 0.93
CA GLY A 206 -7.59 -15.21 -0.34
C GLY A 206 -8.50 -14.31 -1.17
N ALA A 207 -7.92 -13.25 -1.71
CA ALA A 207 -8.56 -12.50 -2.76
C ALA A 207 -8.80 -13.46 -3.93
N VAL A 208 -10.02 -13.50 -4.39
CA VAL A 208 -10.47 -14.10 -5.63
C VAL A 208 -9.85 -13.38 -6.81
#